data_d2a1634ae001e31038bea7ce977da469
#
_entry.id   d2a1634ae001e31038bea7ce977da469
#
_cell.length_a   1.000
_cell.length_b   1.000
_cell.length_c   1.000
_cell.angle_alpha   90.00
_cell.angle_beta   90.00
_cell.angle_gamma   90.00
#
_symmetry.space_group_name_H-M   'P 1'
#
loop_
_entity.id
_entity.type
_entity.pdbx_description
1 polymer ?
#
loop_
_entity_poly.entity_id
_entity_poly.type
_entity_poly.pdbx_seq_one_letter_code
_entity_poly.pdbx_strand_id
1 'polypeptide(L)'
;MAYIYLIGKNLTKNFTRDEYSRANRKTDGRIKIYPETFVFMTALQLFRDQIGKPMYVNCWFRTKAFNKRCGGIEKSNHLRGCAMDWYFKGENMADEKKFIQYAQKWKDIINIINCTDLFGDIQGEAGMYKGFWHFGIQNYSKSFYHWDSRSGKQINMPFKELR
;
A
#
# COMPACT_ATOMS: atom_id res chain seq x y z
N MET A 1 14.08 -15.55 -8.60
CA MET A 1 12.93 -15.05 -7.83
C MET A 1 11.85 -16.10 -7.79
N ALA A 2 11.41 -16.52 -6.59
CA ALA A 2 10.29 -17.45 -6.47
C ALA A 2 8.96 -16.68 -6.62
N TYR A 3 8.05 -17.22 -7.39
CA TYR A 3 6.68 -16.74 -7.52
C TYR A 3 5.75 -17.74 -6.83
N ILE A 4 4.79 -17.23 -6.08
CA ILE A 4 3.74 -18.05 -5.49
C ILE A 4 2.45 -17.69 -6.22
N TYR A 5 1.75 -18.72 -6.68
CA TYR A 5 0.42 -18.57 -7.28
C TYR A 5 -0.61 -18.95 -6.22
N LEU A 6 -1.43 -17.98 -5.82
CA LEU A 6 -2.54 -18.25 -4.91
C LEU A 6 -3.78 -18.66 -5.70
N ILE A 7 -4.35 -19.79 -5.30
CA ILE A 7 -5.62 -20.29 -5.80
C ILE A 7 -6.64 -20.00 -4.72
N GLY A 8 -7.56 -19.06 -4.95
CA GLY A 8 -8.59 -18.69 -3.99
C GLY A 8 -9.13 -17.27 -4.20
N LYS A 9 -10.26 -16.99 -3.58
CA LYS A 9 -10.92 -15.69 -3.68
C LYS A 9 -10.28 -14.66 -2.75
N ASN A 10 -9.90 -15.07 -1.56
CA ASN A 10 -9.40 -14.17 -0.52
C ASN A 10 -7.88 -14.26 -0.41
N LEU A 11 -7.21 -13.12 -0.32
CA LEU A 11 -5.78 -13.02 -0.02
C LEU A 11 -5.54 -12.94 1.48
N THR A 12 -6.42 -12.21 2.19
CA THR A 12 -6.47 -12.13 3.65
C THR A 12 -7.94 -12.12 4.10
N LYS A 13 -8.19 -11.97 5.39
CA LYS A 13 -9.55 -11.89 5.96
C LYS A 13 -10.42 -10.83 5.27
N ASN A 14 -9.86 -9.66 4.94
CA ASN A 14 -10.59 -8.51 4.44
C ASN A 14 -10.23 -8.09 3.00
N PHE A 15 -9.20 -8.69 2.39
CA PHE A 15 -8.76 -8.33 1.05
C PHE A 15 -8.86 -9.51 0.10
N THR A 16 -9.35 -9.22 -1.10
CA THR A 16 -9.64 -10.20 -2.12
C THR A 16 -8.63 -10.16 -3.27
N ARG A 17 -8.58 -11.25 -4.02
CA ARG A 17 -7.82 -11.36 -5.26
C ARG A 17 -8.28 -10.35 -6.32
N ASP A 18 -9.60 -10.10 -6.40
CA ASP A 18 -10.15 -9.15 -7.37
C ASP A 18 -9.70 -7.71 -7.06
N GLU A 19 -9.60 -7.34 -5.78
CA GLU A 19 -9.05 -6.04 -5.37
C GLU A 19 -7.57 -5.92 -5.73
N TYR A 20 -6.79 -6.97 -5.50
CA TYR A 20 -5.38 -7.00 -5.84
C TYR A 20 -5.14 -6.79 -7.34
N SER A 21 -5.92 -7.46 -8.19
CA SER A 21 -5.75 -7.46 -9.64
C SER A 21 -6.63 -6.46 -10.38
N ARG A 22 -7.49 -5.71 -9.69
CA ARG A 22 -8.53 -4.83 -10.29
C ARG A 22 -8.03 -3.91 -11.39
N ALA A 23 -6.86 -3.31 -11.21
CA ALA A 23 -6.26 -2.40 -12.19
C ALA A 23 -5.89 -3.09 -13.51
N ASN A 24 -5.70 -4.41 -13.50
CA ASN A 24 -5.24 -5.19 -14.65
C ASN A 24 -6.36 -6.06 -15.22
N ARG A 25 -7.50 -5.54 -15.55
CA ARG A 25 -8.78 -6.20 -15.92
C ARG A 25 -8.71 -7.46 -16.82
N LYS A 26 -7.52 -7.92 -17.19
CA LYS A 26 -7.27 -9.15 -17.96
C LYS A 26 -6.06 -9.86 -17.36
N THR A 27 -6.22 -10.46 -16.21
CA THR A 27 -5.27 -11.49 -15.75
C THR A 27 -5.85 -12.86 -16.14
N ASP A 28 -4.98 -13.75 -16.57
CA ASP A 28 -5.28 -15.16 -16.91
C ASP A 28 -5.70 -16.00 -15.68
N GLY A 29 -6.15 -15.35 -14.64
CA GLY A 29 -6.51 -15.99 -13.38
C GLY A 29 -5.32 -16.27 -12.46
N ARG A 30 -4.09 -16.05 -12.90
CA ARG A 30 -2.89 -16.26 -12.09
C ARG A 30 -2.40 -14.95 -11.51
N ILE A 31 -2.29 -14.88 -10.19
CA ILE A 31 -1.71 -13.73 -9.48
C ILE A 31 -0.26 -14.04 -9.18
N LYS A 32 0.65 -13.18 -9.67
CA LYS A 32 2.05 -13.22 -9.25
C LYS A 32 2.17 -12.50 -7.92
N ILE A 33 2.68 -13.20 -6.93
CA ILE A 33 2.96 -12.67 -5.61
C ILE A 33 4.44 -12.84 -5.34
N TYR A 34 5.07 -11.76 -4.96
CA TYR A 34 6.46 -11.76 -4.52
C TYR A 34 6.50 -12.00 -2.99
N PRO A 35 7.59 -12.52 -2.44
CA PRO A 35 7.71 -12.72 -0.98
C PRO A 35 7.34 -11.45 -0.19
N GLU A 36 7.79 -10.28 -0.65
CA GLU A 36 7.51 -8.99 -0.02
C GLU A 36 6.01 -8.62 -0.04
N THR A 37 5.25 -9.15 -1.00
CA THR A 37 3.80 -8.93 -1.06
C THR A 37 3.10 -9.53 0.15
N PHE A 38 3.58 -10.66 0.70
CA PHE A 38 3.00 -11.26 1.91
C PHE A 38 3.19 -10.36 3.11
N VAL A 39 4.38 -9.75 3.25
CA VAL A 39 4.65 -8.79 4.32
C VAL A 39 3.68 -7.61 4.21
N PHE A 40 3.51 -7.08 3.02
CA PHE A 40 2.59 -5.98 2.76
C PHE A 40 1.13 -6.37 3.04
N MET A 41 0.68 -7.55 2.62
CA MET A 41 -0.66 -8.07 2.93
C MET A 41 -0.89 -8.21 4.43
N THR A 42 0.09 -8.71 5.17
CA THR A 42 0.02 -8.81 6.62
C THR A 42 -0.10 -7.43 7.27
N ALA A 43 0.74 -6.49 6.86
CA ALA A 43 0.69 -5.11 7.34
C ALA A 43 -0.67 -4.44 7.05
N LEU A 44 -1.19 -4.61 5.83
CA LEU A 44 -2.52 -4.10 5.46
C LEU A 44 -3.64 -4.71 6.29
N GLN A 45 -3.59 -6.01 6.57
CA GLN A 45 -4.60 -6.66 7.38
C GLN A 45 -4.55 -6.15 8.83
N LEU A 46 -3.37 -6.03 9.42
CA LEU A 46 -3.20 -5.45 10.76
C LEU A 46 -3.73 -4.02 10.81
N PHE A 47 -3.38 -3.21 9.82
CA PHE A 47 -3.89 -1.85 9.70
C PHE A 47 -5.42 -1.81 9.60
N ARG A 48 -6.00 -2.66 8.74
CA ARG A 48 -7.44 -2.76 8.55
C ARG A 48 -8.17 -3.18 9.84
N ASP A 49 -7.58 -4.10 10.60
CA ASP A 49 -8.14 -4.56 11.88
C ASP A 49 -8.07 -3.46 12.95
N GLN A 50 -6.95 -2.70 13.01
CA GLN A 50 -6.83 -1.56 13.92
C GLN A 50 -7.82 -0.42 13.65
N ILE A 51 -8.08 -0.10 12.39
CA ILE A 51 -8.98 1.00 12.06
C ILE A 51 -10.46 0.61 12.13
N GLY A 52 -10.78 -0.69 12.12
CA GLY A 52 -12.13 -1.22 12.31
C GLY A 52 -13.15 -0.90 11.21
N LYS A 53 -12.75 -0.28 10.08
CA LYS A 53 -13.66 0.13 9.00
C LYS A 53 -13.18 -0.26 7.61
N PRO A 54 -14.10 -0.43 6.62
CA PRO A 54 -13.75 -0.87 5.27
C PRO A 54 -12.81 0.10 4.56
N MET A 55 -11.76 -0.44 3.96
CA MET A 55 -10.89 0.23 3.01
C MET A 55 -11.32 -0.17 1.60
N TYR A 56 -11.55 0.82 0.73
CA TYR A 56 -11.90 0.57 -0.67
C TYR A 56 -10.66 0.68 -1.54
N VAL A 57 -10.28 -0.42 -2.17
CA VAL A 57 -9.09 -0.50 -3.01
C VAL A 57 -9.34 0.18 -4.35
N ASN A 58 -8.59 1.21 -4.65
CA ASN A 58 -8.57 1.87 -5.96
C ASN A 58 -7.61 1.15 -6.91
N CYS A 59 -6.39 0.89 -6.46
CA CYS A 59 -5.36 0.21 -7.22
C CYS A 59 -4.39 -0.49 -6.28
N TRP A 60 -3.99 -1.73 -6.60
CA TRP A 60 -2.99 -2.46 -5.84
C TRP A 60 -1.87 -2.93 -6.77
N PHE A 61 -1.88 -4.17 -7.24
CA PHE A 61 -0.89 -4.65 -8.20
C PHE A 61 -1.06 -4.00 -9.58
N ARG A 62 0.05 -3.59 -10.20
CA ARG A 62 0.10 -3.06 -11.57
C ARG A 62 1.02 -3.90 -12.45
N THR A 63 0.58 -4.22 -13.66
CA THR A 63 1.50 -4.68 -14.71
C THR A 63 2.36 -3.52 -15.20
N LYS A 64 3.53 -3.81 -15.78
CA LYS A 64 4.40 -2.75 -16.37
C LYS A 64 3.63 -1.88 -17.38
N ALA A 65 2.82 -2.50 -18.24
CA ALA A 65 2.03 -1.78 -19.25
C ALA A 65 1.00 -0.84 -18.59
N PHE A 66 0.30 -1.27 -17.55
CA PHE A 66 -0.64 -0.45 -16.84
C PHE A 66 0.06 0.68 -16.08
N ASN A 67 1.16 0.40 -15.39
CA ASN A 67 1.95 1.39 -14.67
C ASN A 67 2.42 2.52 -15.60
N LYS A 68 2.93 2.17 -16.79
CA LYS A 68 3.32 3.15 -17.82
C LYS A 68 2.14 4.04 -18.25
N ARG A 69 0.96 3.46 -18.49
CA ARG A 69 -0.26 4.22 -18.86
C ARG A 69 -0.71 5.20 -17.78
N CYS A 70 -0.50 4.87 -16.50
CA CYS A 70 -0.84 5.73 -15.37
C CYS A 70 0.24 6.79 -15.07
N GLY A 71 1.33 6.86 -15.84
CA GLY A 71 2.46 7.75 -15.53
C GLY A 71 3.26 7.32 -14.30
N GLY A 72 3.16 6.05 -13.89
CA GLY A 72 3.88 5.53 -12.72
C GLY A 72 5.38 5.39 -13.02
N ILE A 73 6.20 5.58 -11.97
CA ILE A 73 7.67 5.43 -12.06
C ILE A 73 8.06 3.98 -12.36
N GLU A 74 9.21 3.79 -13.00
CA GLU A 74 9.70 2.47 -13.43
C GLU A 74 9.87 1.48 -12.27
N LYS A 75 10.31 1.96 -11.10
CA LYS A 75 10.52 1.16 -9.89
C LYS A 75 9.36 1.23 -8.90
N SER A 76 8.13 1.45 -9.39
CA SER A 76 6.95 1.54 -8.54
C SER A 76 6.72 0.27 -7.71
N ASN A 77 6.41 0.42 -6.43
CA ASN A 77 6.09 -0.69 -5.52
C ASN A 77 4.78 -1.41 -5.91
N HIS A 78 3.89 -0.78 -6.66
CA HIS A 78 2.73 -1.43 -7.27
C HIS A 78 3.10 -2.58 -8.23
N LEU A 79 4.26 -2.51 -8.90
CA LEU A 79 4.74 -3.56 -9.82
C LEU A 79 5.06 -4.87 -9.10
N ARG A 80 5.30 -4.81 -7.79
CA ARG A 80 5.57 -5.96 -6.92
C ARG A 80 4.40 -6.30 -6.00
N GLY A 81 3.27 -5.58 -6.12
CA GLY A 81 2.15 -5.72 -5.21
C GLY A 81 2.42 -5.24 -3.79
N CYS A 82 3.46 -4.42 -3.61
CA CYS A 82 3.91 -3.87 -2.34
C CYS A 82 3.43 -2.43 -2.11
N ALA A 83 2.42 -1.99 -2.85
CA ALA A 83 1.75 -0.71 -2.66
C ALA A 83 0.27 -0.80 -3.01
N MET A 84 -0.55 -0.02 -2.33
CA MET A 84 -1.99 0.06 -2.53
C MET A 84 -2.46 1.51 -2.46
N ASP A 85 -3.23 1.91 -3.47
CA ASP A 85 -4.02 3.14 -3.48
C ASP A 85 -5.43 2.81 -2.98
N TRP A 86 -5.91 3.53 -1.96
CA TRP A 86 -7.16 3.21 -1.29
C TRP A 86 -7.88 4.44 -0.75
N TYR A 87 -9.15 4.30 -0.39
CA TYR A 87 -9.95 5.38 0.16
C TYR A 87 -11.03 4.86 1.11
N PHE A 88 -11.61 5.77 1.90
CA PHE A 88 -12.83 5.53 2.65
C PHE A 88 -14.03 6.08 1.89
N LYS A 89 -15.06 5.26 1.66
CA LYS A 89 -16.27 5.70 0.97
C LYS A 89 -16.99 6.80 1.78
N GLY A 90 -17.25 7.92 1.12
CA GLY A 90 -17.94 9.05 1.72
C GLY A 90 -17.07 9.96 2.59
N GLU A 91 -15.76 9.72 2.69
CA GLU A 91 -14.84 10.58 3.43
C GLU A 91 -14.05 11.54 2.52
N ASN A 92 -13.68 12.69 3.09
CA ASN A 92 -12.78 13.62 2.43
C ASN A 92 -11.33 13.11 2.51
N MET A 93 -10.83 12.52 1.44
CA MET A 93 -9.45 12.00 1.37
C MET A 93 -8.39 13.10 1.27
N ALA A 94 -8.77 14.37 1.08
CA ALA A 94 -7.87 15.52 1.11
C ALA A 94 -7.65 16.10 2.52
N ASP A 95 -8.24 15.48 3.56
CA ASP A 95 -8.07 15.87 4.95
C ASP A 95 -6.68 15.46 5.46
N GLU A 96 -5.80 16.44 5.60
CA GLU A 96 -4.40 16.27 6.02
C GLU A 96 -4.27 15.71 7.45
N LYS A 97 -5.12 16.17 8.38
CA LYS A 97 -5.07 15.67 9.77
C LYS A 97 -5.40 14.19 9.82
N LYS A 98 -6.43 13.76 9.12
CA LYS A 98 -6.78 12.34 9.01
C LYS A 98 -5.67 11.55 8.33
N PHE A 99 -5.11 12.06 7.23
CA PHE A 99 -4.00 11.39 6.57
C PHE A 99 -2.84 11.16 7.53
N ILE A 100 -2.39 12.19 8.26
CA ILE A 100 -1.28 12.08 9.22
C ILE A 100 -1.59 11.03 10.30
N GLN A 101 -2.79 11.02 10.87
CA GLN A 101 -3.20 10.02 11.86
C GLN A 101 -3.10 8.59 11.32
N TYR A 102 -3.57 8.34 10.11
CA TYR A 102 -3.50 7.01 9.50
C TYR A 102 -2.10 6.64 9.01
N ALA A 103 -1.32 7.60 8.52
CA ALA A 103 0.08 7.39 8.18
C ALA A 103 0.93 7.03 9.42
N GLN A 104 0.62 7.64 10.59
CA GLN A 104 1.26 7.25 11.84
C GLN A 104 0.93 5.81 12.24
N LYS A 105 -0.35 5.41 12.18
CA LYS A 105 -0.76 4.02 12.44
C LYS A 105 -0.06 3.04 11.49
N TRP A 106 0.06 3.41 10.22
CA TRP A 106 0.79 2.61 9.24
C TRP A 106 2.26 2.45 9.62
N LYS A 107 2.93 3.55 9.98
CA LYS A 107 4.31 3.54 10.49
C LYS A 107 4.48 2.64 11.70
N ASP A 108 3.57 2.70 12.66
CA ASP A 108 3.63 1.88 13.88
C ASP A 108 3.55 0.39 13.56
N ILE A 109 2.70 -0.01 12.60
CA ILE A 109 2.61 -1.39 12.12
C ILE A 109 3.92 -1.82 11.44
N ILE A 110 4.50 -0.98 10.61
CA ILE A 110 5.79 -1.28 9.97
C ILE A 110 6.89 -1.47 11.03
N ASN A 111 6.91 -0.62 12.06
CA ASN A 111 7.85 -0.77 13.18
C ASN A 111 7.65 -2.11 13.93
N ILE A 112 6.41 -2.51 14.19
CA ILE A 112 6.09 -3.81 14.81
C ILE A 112 6.63 -4.96 13.95
N ILE A 113 6.40 -4.92 12.65
CA ILE A 113 6.89 -5.95 11.72
C ILE A 113 8.41 -6.00 11.72
N ASN A 114 9.08 -4.85 11.71
CA ASN A 114 10.56 -4.78 11.78
C ASN A 114 11.12 -5.32 13.10
N CYS A 115 10.38 -5.24 14.20
CA CYS A 115 10.77 -5.83 15.48
C CYS A 115 10.69 -7.36 15.51
N THR A 116 10.05 -8.01 14.54
CA THR A 116 9.90 -9.47 14.54
C THR A 116 11.07 -10.21 13.92
N ASP A 117 12.00 -9.53 13.27
CA ASP A 117 13.13 -10.09 12.49
C ASP A 117 12.77 -11.13 11.42
N LEU A 118 11.46 -11.35 11.20
CA LEU A 118 10.95 -12.37 10.26
C LEU A 118 11.16 -12.00 8.78
N PHE A 119 11.20 -10.71 8.49
CA PHE A 119 11.17 -10.22 7.11
C PHE A 119 12.34 -9.29 6.75
N GLY A 120 13.27 -9.07 7.68
CA GLY A 120 14.30 -8.05 7.57
C GLY A 120 13.73 -6.63 7.65
N ASP A 121 14.60 -5.64 7.50
CA ASP A 121 14.19 -4.24 7.58
C ASP A 121 13.37 -3.83 6.37
N ILE A 122 12.14 -3.39 6.61
CA ILE A 122 11.27 -2.79 5.61
C ILE A 122 11.06 -1.30 5.89
N GLN A 123 11.02 -0.52 4.83
CA GLN A 123 10.63 0.88 4.87
C GLN A 123 9.15 1.00 4.53
N GLY A 124 8.39 1.69 5.37
CA GLY A 124 7.02 2.07 5.06
C GLY A 124 6.97 3.38 4.29
N GLU A 125 5.99 3.50 3.41
CA GLU A 125 5.70 4.73 2.69
C GLU A 125 4.21 5.07 2.74
N ALA A 126 3.87 6.37 2.77
CA ALA A 126 2.52 6.87 2.72
C ALA A 126 2.42 8.12 1.85
N GLY A 127 1.45 8.18 0.95
CA GLY A 127 1.21 9.29 0.05
C GLY A 127 -0.22 9.79 0.12
N MET A 128 -0.41 11.10 0.14
CA MET A 128 -1.71 11.73 0.09
C MET A 128 -1.99 12.27 -1.31
N TYR A 129 -3.13 11.86 -1.87
CA TYR A 129 -3.66 12.33 -3.14
C TYR A 129 -5.04 12.94 -2.93
N LYS A 130 -5.54 13.66 -3.91
CA LYS A 130 -6.81 14.38 -3.79
C LYS A 130 -8.02 13.49 -3.47
N GLY A 131 -8.04 12.27 -4.01
CA GLY A 131 -9.19 11.35 -3.89
C GLY A 131 -8.88 10.00 -3.24
N PHE A 132 -7.62 9.75 -2.85
CA PHE A 132 -7.17 8.50 -2.26
C PHE A 132 -5.85 8.68 -1.51
N TRP A 133 -5.52 7.71 -0.67
CA TRP A 133 -4.20 7.60 -0.04
C TRP A 133 -3.45 6.41 -0.60
N HIS A 134 -2.14 6.50 -0.58
CA HIS A 134 -1.21 5.47 -0.99
C HIS A 134 -0.45 4.95 0.22
N PHE A 135 -0.44 3.63 0.40
CA PHE A 135 0.45 2.98 1.35
C PHE A 135 1.29 1.93 0.63
N GLY A 136 2.55 1.82 1.05
CA GLY A 136 3.48 0.87 0.46
C GLY A 136 4.59 0.47 1.41
N ILE A 137 5.37 -0.52 0.97
CA ILE A 137 6.61 -0.95 1.60
C ILE A 137 7.71 -1.17 0.56
N GLN A 138 8.94 -0.98 0.98
CA GLN A 138 10.13 -1.29 0.18
C GLN A 138 11.30 -1.78 1.06
N ASN A 139 12.27 -2.49 0.45
CA ASN A 139 13.37 -3.17 1.15
C ASN A 139 14.66 -2.37 1.10
N TYR A 140 14.71 -1.08 1.51
CA TYR A 140 15.94 -0.32 1.28
C TYR A 140 16.44 0.54 2.44
N SER A 141 15.63 0.83 3.43
CA SER A 141 16.10 1.57 4.61
C SER A 141 15.05 1.52 5.72
N LYS A 142 15.47 1.79 6.95
CA LYS A 142 14.59 1.81 8.14
C LYS A 142 13.73 3.08 8.27
N SER A 143 13.86 4.05 7.36
CA SER A 143 13.15 5.32 7.48
C SER A 143 11.77 5.25 6.86
N PHE A 144 10.76 5.63 7.62
CA PHE A 144 9.41 5.86 7.09
C PHE A 144 9.39 7.17 6.32
N TYR A 145 8.73 7.17 5.15
CA TYR A 145 8.65 8.40 4.38
C TYR A 145 7.23 8.65 3.88
N HIS A 146 6.80 9.90 3.85
CA HIS A 146 5.48 10.27 3.37
C HIS A 146 5.50 11.58 2.60
N TRP A 147 4.49 11.76 1.72
CA TRP A 147 4.39 12.89 0.82
C TRP A 147 2.96 13.33 0.56
N ASP A 148 2.84 14.56 0.04
CA ASP A 148 1.62 15.13 -0.51
C ASP A 148 1.74 15.26 -2.03
N SER A 149 0.78 14.73 -2.77
CA SER A 149 0.67 14.83 -4.22
C SER A 149 -0.65 15.45 -4.69
N ARG A 150 -1.39 16.12 -3.80
CA ARG A 150 -2.67 16.76 -4.14
C ARG A 150 -2.53 17.84 -5.22
N SER A 151 -1.38 18.50 -5.30
CA SER A 151 -1.04 19.51 -6.31
C SER A 151 -0.59 18.94 -7.65
N GLY A 152 -0.47 17.62 -7.78
CA GLY A 152 0.13 16.94 -8.93
C GLY A 152 1.67 16.88 -8.88
N LYS A 153 2.30 17.47 -7.86
CA LYS A 153 3.73 17.33 -7.58
C LYS A 153 3.91 16.65 -6.24
N GLN A 154 4.85 15.72 -6.16
CA GLN A 154 5.19 15.07 -4.90
C GLN A 154 5.98 16.03 -4.02
N ILE A 155 5.46 16.33 -2.83
CA ILE A 155 6.09 17.16 -1.82
C ILE A 155 6.32 16.31 -0.59
N ASN A 156 7.57 16.13 -0.17
CA ASN A 156 7.88 15.40 1.06
C ASN A 156 7.31 16.16 2.26
N MET A 157 6.54 15.48 3.08
CA MET A 157 5.97 16.04 4.30
C MET A 157 6.87 15.67 5.48
N PRO A 158 7.32 16.65 6.29
CA PRO A 158 8.03 16.32 7.53
C PRO A 158 7.07 15.59 8.48
N PHE A 159 7.54 14.49 9.05
CA PHE A 159 6.78 13.76 10.06
C PHE A 159 6.77 14.59 11.35
N LYS A 160 5.74 15.43 11.49
CA LYS A 160 5.45 16.06 12.78
C LYS A 160 4.74 15.02 13.62
N GLU A 161 5.43 14.49 14.63
CA GLU A 161 4.77 13.70 15.67
C GLU A 161 3.59 14.52 16.18
N LEU A 162 2.40 13.94 16.12
CA LEU A 162 1.24 14.50 16.79
C LEU A 162 1.50 14.36 18.28
N ARG A 163 1.91 15.47 18.93
CA ARG A 163 1.99 15.57 20.39
C ARG A 163 0.60 15.66 20.99
#